data_1238a23b9f240290b6f3eb91fbea6aa7
#
_entry.id   1238a23b9f240290b6f3eb91fbea6aa7
#
_cell.length_a   1.000
_cell.length_b   1.000
_cell.length_c   1.000
_cell.angle_alpha   90.00
_cell.angle_beta   90.00
_cell.angle_gamma   90.00
#
_symmetry.space_group_name_H-M   'P 1'
#
loop_
_entity.id
_entity.type
_entity.pdbx_description
1 polymer ?
#
loop_
_entity_poly.entity_id
_entity_poly.type
_entity_poly.pdbx_seq_one_letter_code
_entity_poly.pdbx_strand_id
1 'polypeptide(L)'
;MTANPLRDLPSVDALLRTAAGEALVEQHGRQAVVEALRAVLGEARETGEVPAQEGLLETAARRLGRPPSLRPVLNATGVIIHTNLGRAPLAEVAIERVGDVAAGYSTLEYDLAAGRRGSRHDHLCGLLSTLTGAEAGLAVNNNAAAVLLCLAATAGGGEVLISRGQLIEIGDGFRIPDILAQSGARLVEVGTTNRTSIADYRTAMTSETRAILRVHQSNFRMLGFTAHPRLDELAEVAGGDVALIDDL
;
A
#
# COMPACT_ATOMS: atom_id res chain seq x y z
N MET A 1 -38.11 -31.94 30.75
CA MET A 1 -37.08 -30.88 30.72
C MET A 1 -35.89 -31.47 29.96
N THR A 2 -35.76 -31.16 28.67
CA THR A 2 -34.61 -31.61 27.86
C THR A 2 -33.35 -30.89 28.34
N ALA A 3 -32.35 -31.65 28.78
CA ALA A 3 -31.06 -31.15 29.20
C ALA A 3 -30.45 -30.35 28.01
N ASN A 4 -29.99 -29.12 28.25
CA ASN A 4 -29.32 -28.35 27.23
C ASN A 4 -27.93 -28.96 26.97
N PRO A 5 -27.69 -29.59 25.81
CA PRO A 5 -26.45 -30.29 25.53
C PRO A 5 -25.22 -29.39 25.56
N LEU A 6 -25.40 -28.08 25.38
CA LEU A 6 -24.30 -27.09 25.41
C LEU A 6 -23.63 -26.92 26.79
N ARG A 7 -24.27 -27.48 27.87
CA ARG A 7 -23.65 -27.48 29.20
C ARG A 7 -22.51 -28.49 29.33
N ASP A 8 -22.43 -29.46 28.42
CA ASP A 8 -21.40 -30.48 28.40
C ASP A 8 -20.14 -30.01 27.60
N LEU A 9 -20.16 -28.82 26.98
CA LEU A 9 -18.99 -28.27 26.34
C LEU A 9 -17.90 -27.91 27.38
N PRO A 10 -16.66 -28.43 27.19
CA PRO A 10 -15.57 -28.14 28.09
C PRO A 10 -15.18 -26.67 28.06
N SER A 11 -14.61 -26.15 29.13
CA SER A 11 -14.03 -24.84 29.14
C SER A 11 -12.71 -24.82 28.35
N VAL A 12 -12.32 -23.63 27.84
CA VAL A 12 -11.01 -23.44 27.19
C VAL A 12 -9.88 -23.90 28.13
N ASP A 13 -9.99 -23.61 29.41
CA ASP A 13 -8.98 -23.95 30.40
C ASP A 13 -8.89 -25.48 30.65
N ALA A 14 -10.01 -26.18 30.60
CA ALA A 14 -10.04 -27.64 30.65
C ALA A 14 -9.33 -28.26 29.42
N LEU A 15 -9.58 -27.74 28.24
CA LEU A 15 -8.91 -28.17 27.00
C LEU A 15 -7.41 -27.91 27.01
N LEU A 16 -6.99 -26.77 27.51
CA LEU A 16 -5.56 -26.40 27.62
C LEU A 16 -4.76 -27.30 28.57
N ARG A 17 -5.41 -27.87 29.58
CA ARG A 17 -4.76 -28.76 30.58
C ARG A 17 -4.67 -30.23 30.13
N THR A 18 -5.17 -30.56 28.97
CA THR A 18 -4.98 -31.90 28.40
C THR A 18 -3.58 -32.01 27.80
N ALA A 19 -3.04 -33.22 27.73
CA ALA A 19 -1.76 -33.49 27.09
C ALA A 19 -1.71 -32.93 25.63
N ALA A 20 -2.81 -33.09 24.88
CA ALA A 20 -2.92 -32.55 23.51
C ALA A 20 -3.00 -31.01 23.51
N GLY A 21 -3.69 -30.39 24.46
CA GLY A 21 -3.74 -28.93 24.60
C GLY A 21 -2.40 -28.36 25.00
N GLU A 22 -1.66 -28.96 25.89
CA GLU A 22 -0.29 -28.56 26.28
C GLU A 22 0.68 -28.67 25.10
N ALA A 23 0.61 -29.75 24.32
CA ALA A 23 1.42 -29.89 23.10
C ALA A 23 1.13 -28.81 22.05
N LEU A 24 -0.14 -28.43 21.87
CA LEU A 24 -0.51 -27.32 20.99
C LEU A 24 0.04 -25.99 21.48
N VAL A 25 0.01 -25.75 22.79
CA VAL A 25 0.57 -24.52 23.40
C VAL A 25 2.08 -24.44 23.21
N GLU A 26 2.80 -25.55 23.36
CA GLU A 26 4.24 -25.62 23.12
C GLU A 26 4.57 -25.31 21.65
N GLN A 27 3.78 -25.82 20.71
CA GLN A 27 4.03 -25.67 19.27
C GLN A 27 3.62 -24.30 18.72
N HIS A 28 2.50 -23.73 19.19
CA HIS A 28 1.86 -22.55 18.56
C HIS A 28 1.76 -21.32 19.49
N GLY A 29 2.13 -21.48 20.74
CA GLY A 29 1.98 -20.45 21.77
C GLY A 29 0.57 -20.39 22.38
N ARG A 30 0.51 -20.03 23.66
CA ARG A 30 -0.74 -20.05 24.44
C ARG A 30 -1.86 -19.20 23.85
N GLN A 31 -1.53 -17.99 23.38
CA GLN A 31 -2.54 -17.05 22.88
C GLN A 31 -3.23 -17.59 21.63
N ALA A 32 -2.48 -18.08 20.66
CA ALA A 32 -3.03 -18.66 19.42
C ALA A 32 -3.93 -19.84 19.69
N VAL A 33 -3.53 -20.73 20.63
CA VAL A 33 -4.34 -21.90 21.00
C VAL A 33 -5.63 -21.50 21.70
N VAL A 34 -5.60 -20.50 22.59
CA VAL A 34 -6.80 -19.97 23.25
C VAL A 34 -7.77 -19.38 22.21
N GLU A 35 -7.30 -18.63 21.25
CA GLU A 35 -8.13 -18.07 20.19
C GLU A 35 -8.75 -19.16 19.29
N ALA A 36 -7.96 -20.14 18.89
CA ALA A 36 -8.44 -21.27 18.11
C ALA A 36 -9.52 -22.07 18.86
N LEU A 37 -9.30 -22.39 20.14
CA LEU A 37 -10.27 -23.09 20.97
C LEU A 37 -11.55 -22.28 21.21
N ARG A 38 -11.46 -20.98 21.43
CA ARG A 38 -12.63 -20.11 21.55
C ARG A 38 -13.47 -20.10 20.28
N ALA A 39 -12.83 -20.06 19.12
CA ALA A 39 -13.52 -20.10 17.84
C ALA A 39 -14.24 -21.46 17.63
N VAL A 40 -13.57 -22.58 17.90
CA VAL A 40 -14.17 -23.93 17.78
C VAL A 40 -15.34 -24.10 18.74
N LEU A 41 -15.20 -23.66 20.00
CA LEU A 41 -16.30 -23.71 20.98
C LEU A 41 -17.44 -22.73 20.63
N GLY A 42 -17.14 -21.61 19.97
CA GLY A 42 -18.14 -20.69 19.43
C GLY A 42 -19.01 -21.37 18.38
N GLU A 43 -18.40 -22.00 17.38
CA GLU A 43 -19.10 -22.75 16.33
C GLU A 43 -19.95 -23.90 16.89
N ALA A 44 -19.40 -24.64 17.85
CA ALA A 44 -20.16 -25.73 18.52
C ALA A 44 -21.42 -25.17 19.22
N ARG A 45 -21.36 -23.96 19.79
CA ARG A 45 -22.54 -23.30 20.39
C ARG A 45 -23.56 -22.82 19.36
N GLU A 46 -23.09 -22.32 18.23
CA GLU A 46 -23.95 -21.84 17.13
C GLU A 46 -24.67 -23.00 16.42
N THR A 47 -23.95 -24.10 16.18
CA THR A 47 -24.53 -25.30 15.53
C THR A 47 -25.37 -26.16 16.46
N GLY A 48 -25.19 -26.03 17.79
CA GLY A 48 -25.83 -26.87 18.77
C GLY A 48 -25.23 -28.29 18.89
N GLU A 49 -24.12 -28.53 18.19
CA GLU A 49 -23.39 -29.81 18.25
C GLU A 49 -22.35 -29.77 19.36
N VAL A 50 -22.26 -30.85 20.14
CA VAL A 50 -21.24 -30.99 21.19
C VAL A 50 -20.24 -32.08 20.79
N PRO A 51 -19.17 -31.73 20.06
CA PRO A 51 -18.14 -32.69 19.71
C PRO A 51 -17.42 -33.22 20.97
N ALA A 52 -16.87 -34.41 20.88
CA ALA A 52 -15.98 -34.91 21.90
C ALA A 52 -14.77 -34.01 22.10
N GLN A 53 -14.20 -34.02 23.29
CA GLN A 53 -13.05 -33.17 23.64
C GLN A 53 -11.87 -33.30 22.66
N GLU A 54 -11.59 -34.54 22.20
CA GLU A 54 -10.57 -34.81 21.18
C GLU A 54 -10.87 -34.12 19.83
N GLY A 55 -12.13 -34.17 19.38
CA GLY A 55 -12.57 -33.54 18.13
C GLY A 55 -12.46 -32.00 18.17
N LEU A 56 -12.69 -31.38 19.33
CA LEU A 56 -12.49 -29.95 19.55
C LEU A 56 -11.00 -29.59 19.42
N LEU A 57 -10.11 -30.36 20.03
CA LEU A 57 -8.66 -30.17 19.96
C LEU A 57 -8.12 -30.44 18.57
N GLU A 58 -8.57 -31.47 17.86
CA GLU A 58 -8.18 -31.72 16.47
C GLU A 58 -8.63 -30.60 15.54
N THR A 59 -9.83 -30.05 15.75
CA THR A 59 -10.32 -28.93 14.95
C THR A 59 -9.52 -27.66 15.22
N ALA A 60 -9.14 -27.40 16.49
CA ALA A 60 -8.25 -26.31 16.85
C ALA A 60 -6.85 -26.52 16.24
N ALA A 61 -6.29 -27.72 16.29
CA ALA A 61 -5.01 -28.06 15.65
C ALA A 61 -5.02 -27.82 14.13
N ARG A 62 -6.09 -28.25 13.44
CA ARG A 62 -6.26 -27.98 12.00
C ARG A 62 -6.32 -26.47 11.67
N ARG A 63 -6.89 -25.65 12.55
CA ARG A 63 -6.90 -24.18 12.38
C ARG A 63 -5.53 -23.58 12.56
N LEU A 64 -4.82 -24.01 13.58
CA LEU A 64 -3.46 -23.57 13.89
C LEU A 64 -2.46 -24.00 12.82
N GLY A 65 -2.63 -25.21 12.27
CA GLY A 65 -1.81 -25.77 11.19
C GLY A 65 -2.17 -25.24 9.78
N ARG A 66 -3.08 -24.28 9.63
CA ARG A 66 -3.36 -23.69 8.32
C ARG A 66 -2.12 -23.00 7.78
N PRO A 67 -1.74 -23.28 6.53
CA PRO A 67 -0.61 -22.60 5.91
C PRO A 67 -0.88 -21.08 5.88
N PRO A 68 0.16 -20.24 5.87
CA PRO A 68 0.01 -18.82 5.70
C PRO A 68 -0.91 -18.49 4.52
N SER A 69 -1.73 -17.45 4.65
CA SER A 69 -2.64 -17.02 3.58
C SER A 69 -1.90 -16.60 2.32
N LEU A 70 -0.69 -16.05 2.48
CA LEU A 70 0.21 -15.70 1.37
C LEU A 70 0.96 -16.95 0.93
N ARG A 71 0.86 -17.27 -0.35
CA ARG A 71 1.54 -18.41 -0.97
C ARG A 71 2.23 -17.98 -2.25
N PRO A 72 3.40 -18.54 -2.58
CA PRO A 72 4.02 -18.34 -3.88
C PRO A 72 3.09 -18.75 -5.02
N VAL A 73 3.06 -17.95 -6.06
CA VAL A 73 2.29 -18.21 -7.29
C VAL A 73 3.16 -17.94 -8.52
N LEU A 74 2.82 -18.57 -9.64
CA LEU A 74 3.44 -18.28 -10.92
C LEU A 74 2.65 -17.18 -11.61
N ASN A 75 3.32 -16.07 -11.96
CA ASN A 75 2.71 -15.01 -12.74
C ASN A 75 2.76 -15.34 -14.22
N ALA A 76 1.65 -15.81 -14.79
CA ALA A 76 1.46 -16.09 -16.21
C ALA A 76 0.53 -15.07 -16.90
N THR A 77 0.34 -13.88 -16.33
CA THR A 77 -0.60 -12.87 -16.82
C THR A 77 -0.05 -12.03 -17.98
N GLY A 78 1.27 -12.00 -18.17
CA GLY A 78 1.94 -11.09 -19.10
C GLY A 78 2.17 -9.67 -18.52
N VAL A 79 1.74 -9.41 -17.29
CA VAL A 79 1.95 -8.13 -16.59
C VAL A 79 3.05 -8.30 -15.54
N ILE A 80 4.21 -7.69 -15.75
CA ILE A 80 5.38 -7.85 -14.88
C ILE A 80 5.11 -7.23 -13.50
N ILE A 81 4.64 -5.98 -13.47
CA ILE A 81 4.30 -5.27 -12.22
C ILE A 81 2.81 -5.46 -11.95
N HIS A 82 2.46 -6.60 -11.37
CA HIS A 82 1.06 -6.97 -11.16
C HIS A 82 0.58 -6.63 -9.73
N THR A 83 -0.34 -5.69 -9.61
CA THR A 83 -0.83 -5.16 -8.31
C THR A 83 -1.35 -6.25 -7.37
N ASN A 84 -2.15 -7.21 -7.90
CA ASN A 84 -2.75 -8.28 -7.09
C ASN A 84 -1.79 -9.43 -6.76
N LEU A 85 -0.59 -9.45 -7.37
CA LEU A 85 0.44 -10.49 -7.16
C LEU A 85 1.68 -9.95 -6.42
N GLY A 86 1.52 -8.88 -5.64
CA GLY A 86 2.62 -8.29 -4.88
C GLY A 86 3.55 -7.40 -5.71
N ARG A 87 3.12 -6.97 -6.89
CA ARG A 87 3.85 -6.14 -7.88
C ARG A 87 4.97 -6.92 -8.54
N ALA A 88 6.23 -6.80 -8.09
CA ALA A 88 7.38 -7.53 -8.65
C ALA A 88 8.20 -8.17 -7.53
N PRO A 89 8.86 -9.31 -7.80
CA PRO A 89 9.81 -9.89 -6.86
C PRO A 89 10.95 -8.93 -6.56
N LEU A 90 11.46 -8.96 -5.34
CA LEU A 90 12.69 -8.27 -4.96
C LEU A 90 13.91 -9.05 -5.51
N ALA A 91 14.98 -8.31 -5.78
CA ALA A 91 16.27 -8.93 -6.06
C ALA A 91 16.76 -9.73 -4.83
N GLU A 92 17.50 -10.83 -5.07
CA GLU A 92 17.97 -11.72 -3.99
C GLU A 92 18.81 -10.96 -2.94
N VAL A 93 19.72 -10.09 -3.39
CA VAL A 93 20.53 -9.24 -2.51
C VAL A 93 19.67 -8.30 -1.64
N ALA A 94 18.52 -7.86 -2.13
CA ALA A 94 17.59 -7.03 -1.36
C ALA A 94 16.85 -7.86 -0.29
N ILE A 95 16.48 -9.10 -0.62
CA ILE A 95 15.85 -10.03 0.34
C ILE A 95 16.83 -10.37 1.46
N GLU A 96 18.07 -10.70 1.14
CA GLU A 96 19.12 -10.95 2.11
C GLU A 96 19.32 -9.75 3.03
N ARG A 97 19.43 -8.55 2.45
CA ARG A 97 19.62 -7.32 3.23
C ARG A 97 18.44 -6.99 4.14
N VAL A 98 17.20 -7.21 3.69
CA VAL A 98 15.99 -7.08 4.53
C VAL A 98 16.06 -8.06 5.70
N GLY A 99 16.46 -9.31 5.45
CA GLY A 99 16.64 -10.33 6.49
C GLY A 99 17.66 -9.91 7.55
N ASP A 100 18.84 -9.43 7.13
CA ASP A 100 19.91 -8.97 8.03
C ASP A 100 19.43 -7.84 8.94
N VAL A 101 18.77 -6.82 8.36
CA VAL A 101 18.31 -5.66 9.13
C VAL A 101 17.15 -6.02 10.06
N ALA A 102 16.26 -6.92 9.62
CA ALA A 102 15.11 -7.35 10.40
C ALA A 102 15.45 -8.33 11.53
N ALA A 103 16.60 -8.99 11.47
CA ALA A 103 17.04 -9.98 12.48
C ALA A 103 17.43 -9.34 13.83
N GLY A 104 17.61 -8.02 13.92
CA GLY A 104 18.03 -7.36 15.15
C GLY A 104 17.66 -5.87 15.20
N TYR A 105 18.23 -5.19 16.20
CA TYR A 105 18.12 -3.74 16.29
C TYR A 105 18.96 -3.05 15.21
N SER A 106 18.46 -1.94 14.68
CA SER A 106 19.14 -1.18 13.62
C SER A 106 19.17 0.32 13.94
N THR A 107 20.01 1.05 13.22
CA THR A 107 20.19 2.50 13.36
C THR A 107 19.11 3.31 12.63
N LEU A 108 17.92 2.76 12.44
CA LEU A 108 16.85 3.36 11.61
C LEU A 108 16.63 4.86 11.88
N GLU A 109 16.61 5.27 13.13
CA GLU A 109 16.47 6.67 13.54
C GLU A 109 17.54 7.08 14.58
N TYR A 110 18.73 6.50 14.50
CA TYR A 110 19.79 6.79 15.45
C TYR A 110 21.13 7.07 14.76
N ASP A 111 21.68 8.25 15.00
CA ASP A 111 23.01 8.64 14.55
C ASP A 111 24.05 8.16 15.58
N LEU A 112 24.78 7.09 15.24
CA LEU A 112 25.80 6.51 16.11
C LEU A 112 26.97 7.45 16.37
N ALA A 113 27.35 8.27 15.39
CA ALA A 113 28.49 9.19 15.54
C ALA A 113 28.15 10.35 16.46
N ALA A 114 26.95 10.90 16.32
CA ALA A 114 26.48 12.01 17.16
C ALA A 114 25.86 11.56 18.48
N GLY A 115 25.59 10.26 18.68
CA GLY A 115 24.97 9.72 19.89
C GLY A 115 23.55 10.23 20.13
N ARG A 116 22.79 10.55 19.08
CA ARG A 116 21.46 11.16 19.17
C ARG A 116 20.50 10.63 18.10
N ARG A 117 19.22 11.02 18.24
CA ARG A 117 18.21 10.70 17.22
C ARG A 117 18.58 11.30 15.88
N GLY A 118 18.57 10.47 14.81
CA GLY A 118 18.70 10.82 13.40
C GLY A 118 17.35 10.77 12.67
N SER A 119 17.40 10.83 11.34
CA SER A 119 16.23 10.71 10.47
C SER A 119 16.31 9.44 9.64
N ARG A 120 15.20 8.71 9.57
CA ARG A 120 15.11 7.53 8.66
C ARG A 120 15.25 7.90 7.18
N HIS A 121 14.96 9.14 6.81
CA HIS A 121 15.07 9.62 5.44
C HIS A 121 16.52 9.75 4.98
N ASP A 122 17.47 9.94 5.90
CA ASP A 122 18.89 10.07 5.60
C ASP A 122 19.46 8.81 4.92
N HIS A 123 18.88 7.63 5.23
CA HIS A 123 19.28 6.37 4.59
C HIS A 123 18.91 6.27 3.12
N LEU A 124 17.93 7.05 2.64
CA LEU A 124 17.39 6.93 1.28
C LEU A 124 17.71 8.15 0.40
N CYS A 125 17.81 9.35 0.97
CA CYS A 125 17.96 10.58 0.20
C CYS A 125 19.14 10.51 -0.77
N GLY A 126 20.33 10.15 -0.29
CA GLY A 126 21.54 10.02 -1.11
C GLY A 126 21.45 8.92 -2.18
N LEU A 127 20.79 7.79 -1.88
CA LEU A 127 20.58 6.71 -2.85
C LEU A 127 19.62 7.15 -3.96
N LEU A 128 18.51 7.81 -3.60
CA LEU A 128 17.55 8.32 -4.57
C LEU A 128 18.20 9.37 -5.48
N SER A 129 18.95 10.31 -4.93
CA SER A 129 19.69 11.31 -5.72
C SER A 129 20.69 10.66 -6.70
N THR A 130 21.42 9.64 -6.25
CA THR A 130 22.37 8.91 -7.09
C THR A 130 21.68 8.17 -8.24
N LEU A 131 20.54 7.54 -7.97
CA LEU A 131 19.83 6.72 -8.96
C LEU A 131 19.04 7.57 -9.98
N THR A 132 18.51 8.70 -9.56
CA THR A 132 17.62 9.53 -10.39
C THR A 132 18.27 10.79 -10.97
N GLY A 133 19.39 11.23 -10.39
CA GLY A 133 20.01 12.51 -10.71
C GLY A 133 19.27 13.71 -10.06
N ALA A 134 18.26 13.48 -9.23
CA ALA A 134 17.53 14.53 -8.52
C ALA A 134 18.37 15.14 -7.40
N GLU A 135 18.12 16.40 -7.07
CA GLU A 135 18.81 17.13 -5.97
C GLU A 135 18.48 16.51 -4.60
N ALA A 136 17.27 16.00 -4.42
CA ALA A 136 16.84 15.36 -3.19
C ALA A 136 15.80 14.27 -3.48
N GLY A 137 15.58 13.37 -2.50
CA GLY A 137 14.60 12.29 -2.61
C GLY A 137 13.94 11.99 -1.28
N LEU A 138 12.67 11.62 -1.34
CA LEU A 138 11.87 11.19 -0.20
C LEU A 138 11.08 9.95 -0.58
N ALA A 139 10.97 8.99 0.34
CA ALA A 139 10.10 7.83 0.16
C ALA A 139 8.90 7.92 1.10
N VAL A 140 7.74 7.60 0.56
CA VAL A 140 6.47 7.42 1.28
C VAL A 140 5.91 6.04 0.99
N ASN A 141 4.83 5.66 1.67
CA ASN A 141 4.31 4.29 1.62
C ASN A 141 3.67 3.88 0.27
N ASN A 142 3.21 4.84 -0.53
CA ASN A 142 2.62 4.57 -1.85
C ASN A 142 2.59 5.83 -2.73
N ASN A 143 2.30 5.66 -4.02
CA ASN A 143 2.19 6.74 -5.00
C ASN A 143 1.13 7.79 -4.62
N ALA A 144 -0.06 7.38 -4.13
CA ALA A 144 -1.11 8.30 -3.70
C ALA A 144 -0.61 9.30 -2.63
N ALA A 145 0.15 8.81 -1.66
CA ALA A 145 0.77 9.65 -0.63
C ALA A 145 1.85 10.57 -1.21
N ALA A 146 2.61 10.11 -2.21
CA ALA A 146 3.60 10.93 -2.90
C ALA A 146 2.94 12.10 -3.65
N VAL A 147 1.93 11.82 -4.46
CA VAL A 147 1.19 12.84 -5.23
C VAL A 147 0.50 13.83 -4.29
N LEU A 148 -0.18 13.33 -3.24
CA LEU A 148 -0.83 14.18 -2.24
C LEU A 148 0.17 15.11 -1.54
N LEU A 149 1.31 14.58 -1.12
CA LEU A 149 2.36 15.34 -0.45
C LEU A 149 2.94 16.43 -1.37
N CYS A 150 3.27 16.08 -2.62
CA CYS A 150 3.77 17.01 -3.61
C CYS A 150 2.77 18.15 -3.86
N LEU A 151 1.50 17.82 -4.09
CA LEU A 151 0.45 18.80 -4.35
C LEU A 151 0.20 19.71 -3.15
N ALA A 152 0.10 19.14 -1.94
CA ALA A 152 -0.11 19.93 -0.74
C ALA A 152 1.05 20.90 -0.47
N ALA A 153 2.29 20.47 -0.72
CA ALA A 153 3.47 21.28 -0.51
C ALA A 153 3.66 22.41 -1.56
N THR A 154 3.28 22.14 -2.82
CA THR A 154 3.58 23.06 -3.93
C THR A 154 2.38 23.87 -4.42
N ALA A 155 1.16 23.34 -4.25
CA ALA A 155 -0.04 23.89 -4.86
C ALA A 155 -1.22 24.11 -3.89
N GLY A 156 -1.03 23.89 -2.60
CA GLY A 156 -2.09 24.07 -1.60
C GLY A 156 -2.72 25.47 -1.68
N GLY A 157 -4.06 25.53 -1.83
CA GLY A 157 -4.84 26.76 -1.99
C GLY A 157 -4.81 27.39 -3.40
N GLY A 158 -3.96 26.90 -4.31
CA GLY A 158 -3.85 27.37 -5.70
C GLY A 158 -4.47 26.44 -6.72
N GLU A 159 -4.23 26.72 -8.00
CA GLU A 159 -4.72 25.94 -9.13
C GLU A 159 -3.67 24.93 -9.60
N VAL A 160 -4.13 23.75 -9.96
CA VAL A 160 -3.34 22.69 -10.61
C VAL A 160 -3.93 22.40 -11.96
N LEU A 161 -3.15 22.63 -13.01
CA LEU A 161 -3.54 22.30 -14.38
C LEU A 161 -3.26 20.83 -14.66
N ILE A 162 -4.24 20.11 -15.17
CA ILE A 162 -4.13 18.70 -15.58
C ILE A 162 -4.88 18.47 -16.88
N SER A 163 -4.31 17.67 -17.77
CA SER A 163 -5.02 17.25 -18.99
C SER A 163 -6.26 16.44 -18.65
N ARG A 164 -7.40 16.76 -19.26
CA ARG A 164 -8.65 16.02 -19.09
C ARG A 164 -8.50 14.52 -19.36
N GLY A 165 -7.66 14.13 -20.31
CA GLY A 165 -7.34 12.72 -20.59
C GLY A 165 -6.53 12.01 -19.51
N GLN A 166 -6.04 12.74 -18.49
CA GLN A 166 -5.27 12.23 -17.37
C GLN A 166 -6.06 12.19 -16.05
N LEU A 167 -7.34 12.54 -16.08
CA LEU A 167 -8.26 12.38 -14.95
C LEU A 167 -8.72 10.93 -14.89
N ILE A 168 -7.89 10.09 -14.31
CA ILE A 168 -8.00 8.63 -14.34
C ILE A 168 -8.32 8.05 -12.97
N GLU A 169 -8.86 6.83 -12.99
CA GLU A 169 -8.98 5.95 -11.84
C GLU A 169 -8.04 4.77 -12.01
N ILE A 170 -7.21 4.51 -10.99
CA ILE A 170 -6.26 3.40 -10.97
C ILE A 170 -6.63 2.46 -9.82
N GLY A 171 -6.69 1.16 -10.11
CA GLY A 171 -7.01 0.14 -9.11
C GLY A 171 -8.41 0.31 -8.52
N ASP A 172 -8.53 0.08 -7.22
CA ASP A 172 -9.81 0.01 -6.50
C ASP A 172 -10.14 1.39 -5.88
N GLY A 173 -10.54 2.36 -6.74
CA GLY A 173 -11.04 3.66 -6.28
C GLY A 173 -9.99 4.76 -6.07
N PHE A 174 -8.76 4.59 -6.53
CA PHE A 174 -7.79 5.69 -6.56
C PHE A 174 -8.08 6.61 -7.74
N ARG A 175 -8.61 7.80 -7.46
CA ARG A 175 -8.96 8.81 -8.46
C ARG A 175 -8.11 10.05 -8.30
N ILE A 176 -7.49 10.50 -9.38
CA ILE A 176 -6.67 11.72 -9.40
C ILE A 176 -7.45 12.96 -8.92
N PRO A 177 -8.71 13.19 -9.33
CA PRO A 177 -9.49 14.32 -8.81
C PRO A 177 -9.69 14.31 -7.30
N ASP A 178 -9.87 13.13 -6.69
CA ASP A 178 -10.09 13.00 -5.25
C ASP A 178 -8.81 13.32 -4.46
N ILE A 179 -7.64 12.92 -4.98
CA ILE A 179 -6.34 13.27 -4.39
C ILE A 179 -6.08 14.78 -4.48
N LEU A 180 -6.38 15.39 -5.64
CA LEU A 180 -6.29 16.84 -5.81
C LEU A 180 -7.17 17.57 -4.80
N ALA A 181 -8.43 17.17 -4.64
CA ALA A 181 -9.33 17.77 -3.67
C ALA A 181 -8.80 17.68 -2.23
N GLN A 182 -8.19 16.54 -1.85
CA GLN A 182 -7.62 16.35 -0.52
C GLN A 182 -6.33 17.16 -0.28
N SER A 183 -5.59 17.49 -1.34
CA SER A 183 -4.37 18.32 -1.22
C SER A 183 -4.65 19.78 -0.89
N GLY A 184 -5.89 20.23 -0.98
CA GLY A 184 -6.29 21.63 -0.86
C GLY A 184 -6.07 22.45 -2.12
N ALA A 185 -5.62 21.83 -3.21
CA ALA A 185 -5.49 22.48 -4.51
C ALA A 185 -6.81 22.47 -5.29
N ARG A 186 -6.97 23.43 -6.20
CA ARG A 186 -8.11 23.50 -7.12
C ARG A 186 -7.74 22.87 -8.46
N LEU A 187 -8.51 21.88 -8.88
CA LEU A 187 -8.38 21.25 -10.18
C LEU A 187 -8.80 22.20 -11.30
N VAL A 188 -7.95 22.38 -12.30
CA VAL A 188 -8.25 23.04 -13.59
C VAL A 188 -7.99 22.07 -14.73
N GLU A 189 -9.07 21.63 -15.36
CA GLU A 189 -9.01 20.69 -16.50
C GLU A 189 -8.56 21.41 -17.76
N VAL A 190 -7.61 20.81 -18.49
CA VAL A 190 -7.02 21.39 -19.70
C VAL A 190 -7.25 20.48 -20.90
N GLY A 191 -7.64 21.07 -22.04
CA GLY A 191 -7.84 20.38 -23.29
C GLY A 191 -9.08 19.47 -23.32
N THR A 192 -9.00 18.38 -24.06
CA THR A 192 -10.09 17.39 -24.23
C THR A 192 -9.61 16.01 -23.83
N THR A 193 -10.54 15.05 -23.78
CA THR A 193 -10.25 13.66 -23.36
C THR A 193 -9.10 13.03 -24.16
N ASN A 194 -9.08 13.21 -25.48
CA ASN A 194 -8.12 12.55 -26.36
C ASN A 194 -7.02 13.50 -26.89
N ARG A 195 -7.18 14.80 -26.75
CA ARG A 195 -6.21 15.76 -27.25
C ARG A 195 -6.04 16.94 -26.31
N THR A 196 -4.79 17.19 -25.94
CA THR A 196 -4.39 18.37 -25.18
C THR A 196 -3.12 18.91 -25.82
N SER A 197 -3.11 20.21 -26.10
CA SER A 197 -1.98 20.92 -26.69
C SER A 197 -1.32 21.85 -25.67
N ILE A 198 -0.14 22.31 -26.00
CA ILE A 198 0.57 23.33 -25.20
C ILE A 198 -0.23 24.64 -25.16
N ALA A 199 -0.94 24.99 -26.23
CA ALA A 199 -1.77 26.19 -26.29
C ALA A 199 -2.93 26.13 -25.25
N ASP A 200 -3.47 24.92 -24.99
CA ASP A 200 -4.51 24.74 -23.98
C ASP A 200 -3.97 25.06 -22.58
N TYR A 201 -2.77 24.59 -22.24
CA TYR A 201 -2.11 24.92 -20.96
C TYR A 201 -1.81 26.42 -20.85
N ARG A 202 -1.24 27.05 -21.89
CA ARG A 202 -0.97 28.50 -21.88
C ARG A 202 -2.23 29.34 -21.66
N THR A 203 -3.35 28.91 -22.26
CA THR A 203 -4.64 29.61 -22.13
C THR A 203 -5.24 29.42 -20.73
N ALA A 204 -5.02 28.27 -20.08
CA ALA A 204 -5.54 27.97 -18.75
C ALA A 204 -4.69 28.55 -17.62
N MET A 205 -3.47 28.97 -17.88
CA MET A 205 -2.57 29.63 -16.88
C MET A 205 -3.18 30.91 -16.33
N THR A 206 -3.17 31.05 -15.01
CA THR A 206 -3.60 32.23 -14.27
C THR A 206 -2.55 32.63 -13.22
N SER A 207 -2.75 33.75 -12.54
CA SER A 207 -1.92 34.14 -11.37
C SER A 207 -2.10 33.18 -10.18
N GLU A 208 -3.16 32.38 -10.15
CA GLU A 208 -3.46 31.39 -9.11
C GLU A 208 -2.84 30.03 -9.42
N THR A 209 -2.34 29.80 -10.64
CA THR A 209 -1.72 28.53 -11.04
C THR A 209 -0.44 28.31 -10.24
N ARG A 210 -0.36 27.17 -9.54
CA ARG A 210 0.79 26.78 -8.73
C ARG A 210 1.51 25.54 -9.25
N ALA A 211 0.78 24.66 -9.94
CA ALA A 211 1.41 23.47 -10.51
C ALA A 211 0.76 23.05 -11.83
N ILE A 212 1.55 22.34 -12.64
CA ILE A 212 1.08 21.49 -13.74
C ILE A 212 1.33 20.05 -13.29
N LEU A 213 0.28 19.22 -13.27
CA LEU A 213 0.37 17.81 -12.99
C LEU A 213 0.23 17.02 -14.29
N ARG A 214 1.24 16.22 -14.60
CA ARG A 214 1.19 15.21 -15.64
C ARG A 214 1.06 13.84 -15.00
N VAL A 215 0.12 13.00 -15.47
CA VAL A 215 -0.15 11.67 -14.93
C VAL A 215 0.03 10.62 -16.01
N HIS A 216 0.75 9.55 -15.67
CA HIS A 216 0.93 8.40 -16.55
C HIS A 216 -0.36 7.56 -16.64
N GLN A 217 -0.67 7.06 -17.85
CA GLN A 217 -1.91 6.29 -18.12
C GLN A 217 -1.98 4.92 -17.42
N SER A 218 -0.84 4.42 -16.95
CA SER A 218 -0.71 3.23 -16.10
C SER A 218 -1.40 1.95 -16.63
N ASN A 219 -2.73 1.87 -16.60
CA ASN A 219 -3.51 0.65 -16.84
C ASN A 219 -4.40 0.68 -18.08
N PHE A 220 -4.37 1.75 -18.88
CA PHE A 220 -5.12 1.84 -20.14
C PHE A 220 -4.30 2.50 -21.25
N ARG A 221 -4.80 2.41 -22.47
CA ARG A 221 -4.24 3.09 -23.64
C ARG A 221 -5.31 3.85 -24.38
N MET A 222 -5.00 5.06 -24.82
CA MET A 222 -5.84 5.84 -25.69
C MET A 222 -5.31 5.72 -27.13
N LEU A 223 -6.11 5.22 -28.03
CA LEU A 223 -5.74 4.96 -29.42
C LEU A 223 -6.54 5.84 -30.39
N GLY A 224 -5.97 6.12 -31.55
CA GLY A 224 -6.60 6.92 -32.59
C GLY A 224 -6.05 8.33 -32.65
N PHE A 225 -6.92 9.34 -32.79
CA PHE A 225 -6.54 10.74 -32.91
C PHE A 225 -6.22 11.35 -31.53
N THR A 226 -5.07 10.98 -30.98
CA THR A 226 -4.61 11.43 -29.66
C THR A 226 -3.41 12.36 -29.78
N ALA A 227 -3.30 13.32 -28.87
CA ALA A 227 -2.10 14.16 -28.71
C ALA A 227 -1.97 14.63 -27.27
N HIS A 228 -0.74 14.60 -26.76
CA HIS A 228 -0.38 15.12 -25.45
C HIS A 228 0.92 15.90 -25.55
N PRO A 229 1.10 17.00 -24.78
CA PRO A 229 2.37 17.71 -24.70
C PRO A 229 3.47 16.81 -24.16
N ARG A 230 4.69 17.07 -24.61
CA ARG A 230 5.88 16.45 -24.03
C ARG A 230 6.24 17.14 -22.71
N LEU A 231 7.06 16.46 -21.89
CA LEU A 231 7.46 17.00 -20.59
C LEU A 231 8.28 18.29 -20.71
N ASP A 232 9.18 18.35 -21.69
CA ASP A 232 9.98 19.54 -21.96
C ASP A 232 9.12 20.76 -22.38
N GLU A 233 8.09 20.55 -23.18
CA GLU A 233 7.14 21.60 -23.57
C GLU A 233 6.31 22.09 -22.35
N LEU A 234 5.95 21.21 -21.44
CA LEU A 234 5.28 21.57 -20.19
C LEU A 234 6.22 22.34 -19.25
N ALA A 235 7.49 21.95 -19.20
CA ALA A 235 8.50 22.66 -18.41
C ALA A 235 8.71 24.12 -18.90
N GLU A 236 8.70 24.35 -20.22
CA GLU A 236 8.77 25.70 -20.80
C GLU A 236 7.54 26.55 -20.40
N VAL A 237 6.34 25.95 -20.35
CA VAL A 237 5.12 26.65 -19.95
C VAL A 237 5.09 26.92 -18.45
N ALA A 238 5.54 26.00 -17.63
CA ALA A 238 5.63 26.17 -16.19
C ALA A 238 6.59 27.32 -15.80
N GLY A 239 7.67 27.51 -16.57
CA GLY A 239 8.69 28.49 -16.22
C GLY A 239 9.33 28.18 -14.87
N GLY A 240 9.78 29.21 -14.14
CA GLY A 240 10.40 29.06 -12.83
C GLY A 240 9.44 29.12 -11.64
N ASP A 241 8.22 29.61 -11.84
CA ASP A 241 7.28 29.96 -10.77
C ASP A 241 6.18 28.91 -10.51
N VAL A 242 5.96 28.06 -11.49
CA VAL A 242 4.93 26.99 -11.42
C VAL A 242 5.59 25.62 -11.33
N ALA A 243 5.22 24.82 -10.34
CA ALA A 243 5.77 23.48 -10.17
C ALA A 243 5.32 22.56 -11.31
N LEU A 244 6.25 21.79 -11.89
CA LEU A 244 5.91 20.71 -12.81
C LEU A 244 6.05 19.37 -12.08
N ILE A 245 4.94 18.67 -11.90
CA ILE A 245 4.87 17.38 -11.22
C ILE A 245 4.61 16.32 -12.27
N ASP A 246 5.48 15.31 -12.34
CA ASP A 246 5.37 14.18 -13.27
C ASP A 246 5.15 12.90 -12.48
N ASP A 247 3.93 12.37 -12.52
CA ASP A 247 3.54 11.11 -11.89
C ASP A 247 3.73 9.96 -12.90
N LEU A 248 4.74 9.10 -12.65
CA LEU A 248 5.26 8.06 -13.54
C LEU A 248 4.73 6.66 -13.19
#